data_b7dd7ea462348f3d96a93a1a6bd58335
#
_entry.id   b7dd7ea462348f3d96a93a1a6bd58335
#
_cell.length_a   1.000
_cell.length_b   1.000
_cell.length_c   1.000
_cell.angle_alpha   90.00
_cell.angle_beta   90.00
_cell.angle_gamma   90.00
#
_symmetry.space_group_name_H-M   'P 1'
#
loop_
_entity.id
_entity.type
_entity.pdbx_description
1 polymer ?
#
loop_
_entity_poly.entity_id
_entity_poly.type
_entity_poly.pdbx_seq_one_letter_code
_entity_poly.pdbx_strand_id
1 'polypeptide(L)'
;GGYEKFGIPGNILANYLRENGIIPEKCDLNDILFLMTPAETATKMDDLVAKLVRFEKLIDEDAPMSEVLPSIYKAYQDKYKGYTIRRLCQEMHDFYKDREVSTLQKELFLKDYFPKYVMNPQEAQYEFMRGHGELVDLAEAEGRTALEGALPYPPGVICVHAGEAWTKTAVAYFLDLVEGINQLPGFAPEIQGVYVQ
;
A
#
# COMPACT_ATOMS: atom_id res chain seq x y z
N GLY A 1 -15.97 -9.14 -1.43
CA GLY A 1 -16.87 -8.01 -1.27
C GLY A 1 -16.52 -6.90 -2.26
N GLY A 2 -17.53 -6.22 -2.76
CA GLY A 2 -17.30 -5.03 -3.57
C GLY A 2 -17.09 -3.80 -2.68
N TYR A 3 -16.58 -2.74 -3.28
CA TYR A 3 -16.50 -1.46 -2.60
C TYR A 3 -17.90 -0.87 -2.35
N GLU A 4 -18.12 -0.39 -1.14
CA GLU A 4 -19.29 0.41 -0.79
C GLU A 4 -19.22 1.81 -1.44
N LYS A 5 -20.26 2.65 -1.24
CA LYS A 5 -20.26 4.04 -1.74
C LYS A 5 -19.23 4.92 -1.03
N PHE A 6 -18.98 4.65 0.24
CA PHE A 6 -17.98 5.31 1.08
C PHE A 6 -17.19 4.26 1.82
N GLY A 7 -15.90 4.50 2.01
CA GLY A 7 -15.02 3.64 2.79
C GLY A 7 -13.92 4.44 3.47
N ILE A 8 -13.37 3.89 4.52
CA ILE A 8 -12.20 4.45 5.20
C ILE A 8 -11.01 3.55 4.82
N PRO A 9 -10.08 4.02 3.97
CA PRO A 9 -8.90 3.26 3.63
C PRO A 9 -8.04 2.94 4.85
N GLY A 10 -7.54 1.69 4.91
CA GLY A 10 -6.76 1.20 6.05
C GLY A 10 -5.50 2.02 6.31
N ASN A 11 -4.83 2.50 5.28
CA ASN A 11 -3.64 3.33 5.40
C ASN A 11 -3.92 4.72 6.01
N ILE A 12 -5.12 5.29 5.86
CA ILE A 12 -5.52 6.54 6.54
C ILE A 12 -5.62 6.30 8.04
N LEU A 13 -6.34 5.25 8.46
CA LEU A 13 -6.44 4.87 9.86
C LEU A 13 -5.06 4.54 10.46
N ALA A 14 -4.23 3.82 9.72
CA ALA A 14 -2.88 3.47 10.17
C ALA A 14 -2.01 4.71 10.41
N ASN A 15 -2.07 5.71 9.53
CA ASN A 15 -1.35 6.97 9.73
C ASN A 15 -1.88 7.76 10.92
N TYR A 16 -3.20 7.84 11.09
CA TYR A 16 -3.79 8.46 12.29
C TYR A 16 -3.30 7.78 13.56
N LEU A 17 -3.30 6.46 13.61
CA LEU A 17 -2.82 5.72 14.79
C LEU A 17 -1.34 5.95 15.04
N ARG A 18 -0.49 5.98 14.01
CA ARG A 18 0.95 6.30 14.15
C ARG A 18 1.17 7.70 14.72
N GLU A 19 0.45 8.70 14.23
CA GLU A 19 0.53 10.07 14.78
C GLU A 19 0.05 10.16 16.23
N ASN A 20 -0.76 9.19 16.68
CA ASN A 20 -1.23 9.06 18.04
C ASN A 20 -0.46 8.02 18.88
N GLY A 21 0.73 7.58 18.44
CA GLY A 21 1.62 6.72 19.20
C GLY A 21 1.29 5.23 19.18
N ILE A 22 0.40 4.78 18.28
CA ILE A 22 0.11 3.35 18.05
C ILE A 22 0.62 2.96 16.67
N ILE A 23 1.52 1.98 16.64
CA ILE A 23 2.12 1.47 15.40
C ILE A 23 1.46 0.16 15.04
N PRO A 24 0.60 0.10 14.00
CA PRO A 24 0.10 -1.16 13.48
C PRO A 24 1.25 -2.01 12.92
N GLU A 25 1.11 -3.32 12.97
CA GLU A 25 2.07 -4.26 12.37
C GLU A 25 2.11 -4.10 10.87
N LYS A 26 0.95 -4.12 10.24
CA LYS A 26 0.78 -3.94 8.79
C LYS A 26 -0.50 -3.19 8.48
N CYS A 27 -0.52 -2.54 7.35
CA CYS A 27 -1.75 -2.03 6.75
C CYS A 27 -1.65 -2.17 5.22
N ASP A 28 -2.79 -2.25 4.59
CA ASP A 28 -2.92 -2.04 3.16
C ASP A 28 -4.06 -1.05 2.88
N LEU A 29 -4.61 -1.09 1.68
CA LEU A 29 -5.68 -0.19 1.28
C LEU A 29 -6.99 -0.45 2.03
N ASN A 30 -7.21 -1.69 2.46
CA ASN A 30 -8.49 -2.16 3.00
C ASN A 30 -8.39 -2.71 4.41
N ASP A 31 -7.19 -3.09 4.84
CA ASP A 31 -6.97 -3.84 6.07
C ASP A 31 -5.93 -3.17 6.96
N ILE A 32 -6.04 -3.41 8.26
CA ILE A 32 -5.05 -3.05 9.28
C ILE A 32 -4.86 -4.23 10.22
N LEU A 33 -3.61 -4.58 10.49
CA LEU A 33 -3.23 -5.69 11.34
C LEU A 33 -2.51 -5.19 12.59
N PHE A 34 -2.91 -5.71 13.74
CA PHE A 34 -2.21 -5.51 15.01
C PHE A 34 -1.58 -6.81 15.49
N LEU A 35 -0.32 -6.76 15.87
CA LEU A 35 0.35 -7.88 16.51
C LEU A 35 0.12 -7.83 18.03
N MET A 36 -0.60 -8.81 18.53
CA MET A 36 -0.88 -8.95 19.97
C MET A 36 0.19 -9.86 20.60
N THR A 37 1.00 -9.30 21.48
CA THR A 37 2.06 -10.03 22.18
C THR A 37 1.69 -10.26 23.64
N PRO A 38 2.34 -11.22 24.35
CA PRO A 38 2.13 -11.40 25.79
C PRO A 38 2.48 -10.18 26.65
N ALA A 39 3.20 -9.20 26.08
CA ALA A 39 3.56 -7.95 26.77
C ALA A 39 2.48 -6.87 26.66
N GLU A 40 1.38 -7.14 25.95
CA GLU A 40 0.27 -6.20 25.88
C GLU A 40 -0.53 -6.17 27.18
N THR A 41 -0.83 -4.97 27.65
CA THR A 41 -1.58 -4.73 28.88
C THR A 41 -3.00 -4.26 28.58
N ALA A 42 -3.93 -4.44 29.53
CA ALA A 42 -5.27 -3.89 29.41
C ALA A 42 -5.26 -2.38 29.12
N THR A 43 -4.37 -1.63 29.77
CA THR A 43 -4.23 -0.17 29.54
C THR A 43 -3.87 0.17 28.10
N LYS A 44 -2.99 -0.61 27.46
CA LYS A 44 -2.66 -0.40 26.02
C LYS A 44 -3.86 -0.71 25.12
N MET A 45 -4.65 -1.74 25.47
CA MET A 45 -5.86 -2.06 24.74
C MET A 45 -6.92 -0.99 24.88
N ASP A 46 -7.11 -0.48 26.08
CA ASP A 46 -8.03 0.64 26.34
C ASP A 46 -7.61 1.89 25.57
N ASP A 47 -6.31 2.18 25.49
CA ASP A 47 -5.77 3.30 24.70
C ASP A 47 -6.02 3.12 23.19
N LEU A 48 -5.81 1.92 22.65
CA LEU A 48 -6.15 1.61 21.26
C LEU A 48 -7.64 1.85 21.00
N VAL A 49 -8.52 1.29 21.85
CA VAL A 49 -9.98 1.46 21.70
C VAL A 49 -10.37 2.93 21.79
N ALA A 50 -9.82 3.69 22.74
CA ALA A 50 -10.10 5.10 22.88
C ALA A 50 -9.73 5.91 21.63
N LYS A 51 -8.58 5.59 20.99
CA LYS A 51 -8.14 6.25 19.76
C LYS A 51 -9.01 5.86 18.56
N LEU A 52 -9.46 4.61 18.46
CA LEU A 52 -10.40 4.19 17.42
C LEU A 52 -11.74 4.92 17.55
N VAL A 53 -12.29 5.01 18.77
CA VAL A 53 -13.53 5.76 19.04
C VAL A 53 -13.34 7.26 18.74
N ARG A 54 -12.18 7.82 19.08
CA ARG A 54 -11.86 9.22 18.72
C ARG A 54 -11.81 9.41 17.21
N PHE A 55 -11.22 8.47 16.46
CA PHE A 55 -11.14 8.53 15.01
C PHE A 55 -12.54 8.46 14.38
N GLU A 56 -13.40 7.54 14.83
CA GLU A 56 -14.79 7.45 14.41
C GLU A 56 -15.51 8.81 14.58
N LYS A 57 -15.36 9.43 15.75
CA LYS A 57 -15.94 10.75 16.01
C LYS A 57 -15.40 11.82 15.05
N LEU A 58 -14.13 11.84 14.75
CA LEU A 58 -13.52 12.78 13.80
C LEU A 58 -14.06 12.57 12.37
N ILE A 59 -14.33 11.32 11.97
CA ILE A 59 -14.99 10.99 10.69
C ILE A 59 -16.43 11.50 10.68
N ASP A 60 -17.21 11.30 11.77
CA ASP A 60 -18.60 11.72 11.86
C ASP A 60 -18.73 13.25 11.84
N GLU A 61 -17.84 13.95 12.49
CA GLU A 61 -17.77 15.42 12.53
C GLU A 61 -17.17 16.03 11.26
N ASP A 62 -16.69 15.20 10.32
CA ASP A 62 -15.94 15.61 9.12
C ASP A 62 -14.81 16.59 9.45
N ALA A 63 -13.99 16.23 10.44
CA ALA A 63 -12.95 17.07 10.98
C ALA A 63 -11.92 17.49 9.89
N PRO A 64 -11.29 18.68 10.02
CA PRO A 64 -10.23 19.10 9.11
C PRO A 64 -9.05 18.12 9.11
N MET A 65 -8.47 17.85 7.94
CA MET A 65 -7.29 17.00 7.83
C MET A 65 -6.12 17.50 8.66
N SER A 66 -6.01 18.81 8.85
CA SER A 66 -4.98 19.43 9.71
C SER A 66 -5.09 19.04 11.20
N GLU A 67 -6.29 18.64 11.65
CA GLU A 67 -6.52 18.11 13.02
C GLU A 67 -6.25 16.60 13.08
N VAL A 68 -6.70 15.86 12.06
CA VAL A 68 -6.69 14.38 12.08
C VAL A 68 -5.30 13.83 11.74
N LEU A 69 -4.60 14.45 10.79
CA LEU A 69 -3.30 14.03 10.27
C LEU A 69 -2.35 15.21 10.13
N PRO A 70 -2.01 15.89 11.25
CA PRO A 70 -1.25 17.14 11.23
C PRO A 70 0.12 17.03 10.56
N SER A 71 0.83 15.90 10.70
CA SER A 71 2.16 15.72 10.12
C SER A 71 2.09 15.64 8.59
N ILE A 72 1.17 14.83 8.05
CA ILE A 72 0.97 14.69 6.61
C ILE A 72 0.43 16.01 6.03
N TYR A 73 -0.53 16.63 6.69
CA TYR A 73 -1.05 17.93 6.28
C TYR A 73 0.04 18.98 6.16
N LYS A 74 0.94 19.07 7.15
CA LYS A 74 2.06 20.02 7.16
C LYS A 74 3.06 19.72 6.04
N ALA A 75 3.35 18.45 5.78
CA ALA A 75 4.29 18.04 4.73
C ALA A 75 3.77 18.31 3.31
N TYR A 76 2.46 18.23 3.11
CA TYR A 76 1.81 18.35 1.79
C TYR A 76 0.69 19.38 1.79
N GLN A 77 0.94 20.55 2.41
CA GLN A 77 -0.07 21.58 2.63
C GLN A 77 -0.67 22.11 1.33
N ASP A 78 0.12 22.22 0.26
CA ASP A 78 -0.36 22.69 -1.04
C ASP A 78 -1.44 21.76 -1.63
N LYS A 79 -1.28 20.45 -1.46
CA LYS A 79 -2.26 19.44 -1.92
C LYS A 79 -3.50 19.43 -1.03
N TYR A 80 -3.31 19.43 0.30
CA TYR A 80 -4.39 19.13 1.25
C TYR A 80 -5.06 20.36 1.89
N LYS A 81 -4.73 21.56 1.42
CA LYS A 81 -5.39 22.78 1.92
C LYS A 81 -6.90 22.72 1.73
N GLY A 82 -7.64 22.83 2.84
CA GLY A 82 -9.09 22.77 2.84
C GLY A 82 -9.68 21.36 2.73
N TYR A 83 -8.85 20.30 2.87
CA TYR A 83 -9.37 18.92 2.97
C TYR A 83 -9.94 18.65 4.35
N THR A 84 -11.08 17.97 4.35
CA THR A 84 -11.62 17.26 5.52
C THR A 84 -11.25 15.79 5.45
N ILE A 85 -11.37 15.09 6.58
CA ILE A 85 -11.05 13.67 6.63
C ILE A 85 -11.97 12.82 5.74
N ARG A 86 -13.26 13.14 5.65
CA ARG A 86 -14.20 12.41 4.78
C ARG A 86 -13.89 12.64 3.31
N ARG A 87 -13.51 13.86 2.93
CA ARG A 87 -13.07 14.15 1.56
C ARG A 87 -11.85 13.32 1.19
N LEU A 88 -10.85 13.24 2.06
CA LEU A 88 -9.66 12.43 1.82
C LEU A 88 -10.00 10.95 1.69
N CYS A 89 -10.82 10.42 2.62
CA CYS A 89 -11.28 9.03 2.56
C CYS A 89 -12.03 8.72 1.26
N GLN A 90 -12.94 9.61 0.85
CA GLN A 90 -13.73 9.42 -0.37
C GLN A 90 -12.84 9.45 -1.62
N GLU A 91 -11.95 10.44 -1.74
CA GLU A 91 -11.04 10.56 -2.89
C GLU A 91 -10.15 9.34 -3.04
N MET A 92 -9.57 8.85 -1.93
CA MET A 92 -8.75 7.65 -1.93
C MET A 92 -9.57 6.38 -2.22
N HIS A 93 -10.75 6.26 -1.61
CA HIS A 93 -11.66 5.14 -1.86
C HIS A 93 -12.08 5.06 -3.32
N ASP A 94 -12.50 6.18 -3.91
CA ASP A 94 -12.93 6.24 -5.31
C ASP A 94 -11.77 5.93 -6.26
N PHE A 95 -10.57 6.46 -5.98
CA PHE A 95 -9.37 6.18 -6.75
C PHE A 95 -9.09 4.66 -6.88
N TYR A 96 -9.10 3.95 -5.74
CA TYR A 96 -8.83 2.51 -5.75
C TYR A 96 -10.00 1.66 -6.26
N LYS A 97 -11.23 2.14 -6.07
CA LYS A 97 -12.43 1.51 -6.61
C LYS A 97 -12.48 1.59 -8.13
N ASP A 98 -12.26 2.78 -8.69
CA ASP A 98 -12.33 3.01 -10.13
C ASP A 98 -11.24 2.27 -10.90
N ARG A 99 -10.13 1.95 -10.24
CA ARG A 99 -9.02 1.14 -10.78
C ARG A 99 -9.14 -0.35 -10.46
N GLU A 100 -10.23 -0.77 -9.82
CA GLU A 100 -10.46 -2.16 -9.44
C GLU A 100 -9.30 -2.81 -8.66
N VAL A 101 -8.57 -2.03 -7.86
CA VAL A 101 -7.36 -2.48 -7.16
C VAL A 101 -7.60 -3.73 -6.31
N SER A 102 -8.79 -3.88 -5.69
CA SER A 102 -9.12 -5.10 -4.93
C SER A 102 -9.23 -6.34 -5.82
N THR A 103 -9.58 -6.18 -7.09
CA THR A 103 -9.58 -7.28 -8.08
C THR A 103 -8.15 -7.66 -8.44
N LEU A 104 -7.30 -6.68 -8.74
CA LEU A 104 -5.87 -6.91 -9.00
C LEU A 104 -5.19 -7.60 -7.82
N GLN A 105 -5.44 -7.14 -6.58
CA GLN A 105 -4.90 -7.78 -5.37
C GLN A 105 -5.31 -9.26 -5.23
N LYS A 106 -6.55 -9.59 -5.57
CA LYS A 106 -7.01 -11.00 -5.54
C LYS A 106 -6.36 -11.81 -6.63
N GLU A 107 -6.28 -11.28 -7.84
CA GLU A 107 -5.69 -11.95 -9.00
C GLU A 107 -4.22 -12.29 -8.77
N LEU A 108 -3.43 -11.39 -8.14
CA LEU A 108 -2.03 -11.64 -7.81
C LEU A 108 -1.78 -12.98 -7.08
N PHE A 109 -2.79 -13.50 -6.36
CA PHE A 109 -2.69 -14.73 -5.57
C PHE A 109 -3.56 -15.88 -6.12
N LEU A 110 -4.10 -15.73 -7.33
CA LEU A 110 -4.79 -16.82 -8.02
C LEU A 110 -3.81 -17.54 -8.97
N LYS A 111 -3.88 -18.86 -8.98
CA LYS A 111 -2.95 -19.73 -9.71
C LYS A 111 -2.77 -19.35 -11.19
N ASP A 112 -3.84 -18.92 -11.85
CA ASP A 112 -3.82 -18.60 -13.28
C ASP A 112 -3.10 -17.28 -13.60
N TYR A 113 -2.85 -16.45 -12.59
CA TYR A 113 -2.19 -15.15 -12.68
C TYR A 113 -0.79 -15.14 -12.07
N PHE A 114 -0.33 -16.27 -11.51
CA PHE A 114 0.99 -16.33 -10.92
C PHE A 114 2.08 -16.04 -11.95
N PRO A 115 3.13 -15.29 -11.55
CA PRO A 115 4.33 -15.14 -12.34
C PRO A 115 4.90 -16.50 -12.76
N LYS A 116 5.36 -16.59 -13.99
CA LYS A 116 5.97 -17.81 -14.50
C LYS A 116 7.41 -17.88 -14.02
N TYR A 117 7.78 -19.00 -13.45
CA TYR A 117 9.18 -19.32 -13.13
C TYR A 117 10.02 -19.39 -14.40
N VAL A 118 11.12 -18.66 -14.47
CA VAL A 118 12.09 -18.63 -15.57
C VAL A 118 13.44 -19.20 -15.12
N MET A 119 13.95 -18.71 -13.98
CA MET A 119 15.20 -19.17 -13.38
C MET A 119 15.08 -19.11 -11.85
N ASN A 120 15.98 -19.76 -11.14
CA ASN A 120 15.95 -19.67 -9.68
C ASN A 120 16.46 -18.29 -9.20
N PRO A 121 16.08 -17.85 -7.97
CA PRO A 121 16.45 -16.54 -7.46
C PRO A 121 17.97 -16.32 -7.38
N GLN A 122 18.75 -17.36 -7.15
CA GLN A 122 20.21 -17.27 -7.11
C GLN A 122 20.80 -17.01 -8.50
N GLU A 123 20.26 -17.64 -9.53
CA GLU A 123 20.66 -17.38 -10.92
C GLU A 123 20.31 -15.94 -11.32
N ALA A 124 19.12 -15.46 -10.99
CA ALA A 124 18.72 -14.09 -11.23
C ALA A 124 19.67 -13.09 -10.54
N GLN A 125 20.07 -13.36 -9.30
CA GLN A 125 21.05 -12.55 -8.59
C GLN A 125 22.42 -12.57 -9.28
N TYR A 126 22.89 -13.72 -9.79
CA TYR A 126 24.14 -13.79 -10.54
C TYR A 126 24.07 -13.00 -11.86
N GLU A 127 22.96 -13.05 -12.57
CA GLU A 127 22.77 -12.25 -13.79
C GLU A 127 22.80 -10.74 -13.46
N PHE A 128 22.14 -10.32 -12.38
CA PHE A 128 22.23 -8.95 -11.89
C PHE A 128 23.67 -8.53 -11.55
N MET A 129 24.40 -9.35 -10.79
CA MET A 129 25.79 -9.07 -10.40
C MET A 129 26.76 -9.02 -11.59
N ARG A 130 26.48 -9.74 -12.68
CA ARG A 130 27.27 -9.73 -13.92
C ARG A 130 26.95 -8.54 -14.82
N GLY A 131 25.96 -7.71 -14.45
CA GLY A 131 25.53 -6.57 -15.24
C GLY A 131 24.68 -6.95 -16.46
N HIS A 132 24.05 -8.12 -16.43
CA HIS A 132 23.13 -8.57 -17.49
C HIS A 132 21.71 -8.04 -17.29
N GLY A 133 21.46 -7.26 -16.24
CA GLY A 133 20.18 -6.62 -16.00
C GLY A 133 20.13 -5.18 -16.49
N GLU A 134 18.93 -4.69 -16.74
CA GLU A 134 18.69 -3.30 -17.04
C GLU A 134 17.54 -2.74 -16.18
N LEU A 135 17.57 -1.43 -15.97
CA LEU A 135 16.46 -0.71 -15.35
C LEU A 135 15.49 -0.29 -16.46
N VAL A 136 14.24 -0.68 -16.33
CA VAL A 136 13.20 -0.32 -17.31
C VAL A 136 12.03 0.38 -16.61
N ASP A 137 11.25 1.12 -17.38
CA ASP A 137 9.99 1.65 -16.89
C ASP A 137 9.04 0.50 -16.54
N LEU A 138 8.31 0.64 -15.45
CA LEU A 138 7.41 -0.39 -14.95
C LEU A 138 6.39 -0.87 -16.00
N ALA A 139 5.92 0.04 -16.86
CA ALA A 139 5.01 -0.28 -17.96
C ALA A 139 5.62 -1.22 -19.01
N GLU A 140 6.94 -1.31 -19.08
CA GLU A 140 7.69 -2.15 -20.01
C GLU A 140 8.15 -3.49 -19.40
N ALA A 141 7.83 -3.71 -18.13
CA ALA A 141 8.28 -4.89 -17.40
C ALA A 141 7.50 -6.19 -17.77
N GLU A 142 6.30 -6.10 -18.36
CA GLU A 142 5.49 -7.27 -18.68
C GLU A 142 6.27 -8.28 -19.56
N GLY A 143 6.28 -9.54 -19.10
CA GLY A 143 6.98 -10.64 -19.77
C GLY A 143 8.49 -10.71 -19.55
N ARG A 144 9.09 -9.69 -18.93
CA ARG A 144 10.52 -9.67 -18.59
C ARG A 144 10.78 -10.42 -17.30
N THR A 145 11.98 -10.98 -17.18
CA THR A 145 12.39 -11.71 -15.97
C THR A 145 12.84 -10.73 -14.90
N ALA A 146 12.22 -10.79 -13.73
CA ALA A 146 12.65 -10.01 -12.57
C ALA A 146 14.00 -10.48 -12.06
N LEU A 147 14.94 -9.58 -11.85
CA LEU A 147 16.23 -9.89 -11.20
C LEU A 147 16.21 -9.60 -9.70
N GLU A 148 15.22 -8.87 -9.22
CA GLU A 148 14.93 -8.60 -7.82
C GLU A 148 13.48 -8.93 -7.48
N GLY A 149 13.21 -9.18 -6.20
CA GLY A 149 11.84 -9.35 -5.72
C GLY A 149 11.11 -8.02 -5.67
N ALA A 150 9.89 -7.95 -6.22
CA ALA A 150 9.06 -6.75 -6.23
C ALA A 150 7.91 -6.85 -5.23
N LEU A 151 7.79 -5.84 -4.37
CA LEU A 151 6.77 -5.77 -3.35
C LEU A 151 6.38 -4.32 -3.02
N PRO A 152 5.11 -4.05 -2.65
CA PRO A 152 4.73 -2.82 -1.99
C PRO A 152 5.00 -2.92 -0.49
N TYR A 153 5.46 -1.86 0.15
CA TYR A 153 5.65 -1.82 1.59
C TYR A 153 5.04 -0.53 2.19
N PRO A 154 4.05 -0.61 3.04
CA PRO A 154 3.30 -1.81 3.43
C PRO A 154 2.41 -2.37 2.28
N PRO A 155 1.96 -3.65 2.34
CA PRO A 155 2.06 -4.58 3.46
C PRO A 155 3.33 -5.44 3.50
N GLY A 156 4.22 -5.38 2.48
CA GLY A 156 5.42 -6.18 2.40
C GLY A 156 5.18 -7.61 1.90
N VAL A 157 4.20 -7.80 1.02
CA VAL A 157 3.92 -9.09 0.38
C VAL A 157 4.59 -9.11 -0.99
N ILE A 158 5.45 -10.08 -1.23
CA ILE A 158 6.14 -10.23 -2.52
C ILE A 158 5.11 -10.60 -3.59
N CYS A 159 5.04 -9.79 -4.63
CA CYS A 159 4.16 -9.99 -5.78
C CYS A 159 4.87 -10.66 -6.96
N VAL A 160 6.17 -10.42 -7.12
CA VAL A 160 7.03 -11.03 -8.13
C VAL A 160 8.35 -11.38 -7.46
N HIS A 161 8.80 -12.64 -7.54
CA HIS A 161 10.09 -13.07 -7.05
C HIS A 161 11.20 -12.86 -8.08
N ALA A 162 12.43 -12.71 -7.62
CA ALA A 162 13.58 -12.78 -8.50
C ALA A 162 13.57 -14.11 -9.27
N GLY A 163 13.77 -14.06 -10.59
CA GLY A 163 13.72 -15.22 -11.49
C GLY A 163 12.34 -15.54 -12.04
N GLU A 164 11.32 -14.77 -11.70
CA GLU A 164 9.98 -14.89 -12.28
C GLU A 164 9.73 -13.83 -13.35
N ALA A 165 8.86 -14.15 -14.33
CA ALA A 165 8.44 -13.18 -15.34
C ALA A 165 7.34 -12.28 -14.81
N TRP A 166 7.46 -10.98 -15.00
CA TRP A 166 6.42 -10.01 -14.69
C TRP A 166 5.13 -10.31 -15.42
N THR A 167 4.02 -10.37 -14.70
CA THR A 167 2.69 -10.55 -15.29
C THR A 167 2.02 -9.21 -15.56
N LYS A 168 1.07 -9.20 -16.49
CA LYS A 168 0.23 -8.03 -16.76
C LYS A 168 -0.47 -7.53 -15.50
N THR A 169 -1.00 -8.45 -14.67
CA THR A 169 -1.69 -8.10 -13.41
C THR A 169 -0.73 -7.45 -12.40
N ALA A 170 0.49 -7.97 -12.26
CA ALA A 170 1.49 -7.36 -11.37
C ALA A 170 1.87 -5.96 -11.86
N VAL A 171 2.15 -5.80 -13.16
CA VAL A 171 2.46 -4.47 -13.74
C VAL A 171 1.32 -3.49 -13.52
N ALA A 172 0.08 -3.87 -13.81
CA ALA A 172 -1.10 -3.02 -13.60
C ALA A 172 -1.26 -2.60 -12.13
N TYR A 173 -1.12 -3.55 -11.20
CA TYR A 173 -1.19 -3.28 -9.77
C TYR A 173 -0.14 -2.27 -9.31
N PHE A 174 1.13 -2.45 -9.71
CA PHE A 174 2.20 -1.54 -9.34
C PHE A 174 2.05 -0.15 -9.98
N LEU A 175 1.57 -0.07 -11.22
CA LEU A 175 1.26 1.21 -11.88
C LEU A 175 0.17 1.99 -11.13
N ASP A 176 -0.88 1.32 -10.67
CA ASP A 176 -1.93 1.94 -9.87
C ASP A 176 -1.41 2.41 -8.50
N LEU A 177 -0.49 1.68 -7.89
CA LEU A 177 0.17 2.14 -6.66
C LEU A 177 1.03 3.39 -6.91
N VAL A 178 1.83 3.42 -7.98
CA VAL A 178 2.64 4.60 -8.36
C VAL A 178 1.76 5.81 -8.59
N GLU A 179 0.66 5.66 -9.31
CA GLU A 179 -0.27 6.74 -9.55
C GLU A 179 -0.95 7.22 -8.24
N GLY A 180 -1.26 6.30 -7.33
CA GLY A 180 -1.74 6.63 -5.98
C GLY A 180 -0.74 7.47 -5.19
N ILE A 181 0.57 7.16 -5.30
CA ILE A 181 1.65 7.96 -4.71
C ILE A 181 1.60 9.40 -5.23
N ASN A 182 1.46 9.57 -6.54
CA ASN A 182 1.47 10.87 -7.18
C ASN A 182 0.24 11.71 -6.82
N GLN A 183 -0.94 11.09 -6.80
CA GLN A 183 -2.21 11.78 -6.53
C GLN A 183 -2.48 12.03 -5.04
N LEU A 184 -2.04 11.13 -4.17
CA LEU A 184 -2.30 11.14 -2.74
C LEU A 184 -0.99 11.06 -1.92
N PRO A 185 -0.12 12.08 -2.02
CA PRO A 185 1.19 12.03 -1.36
C PRO A 185 1.05 11.90 0.16
N GLY A 186 1.94 11.12 0.76
CA GLY A 186 1.97 10.82 2.20
C GLY A 186 1.23 9.55 2.61
N PHE A 187 0.52 8.88 1.70
CA PHE A 187 -0.26 7.66 2.00
C PHE A 187 0.19 6.42 1.22
N ALA A 188 1.15 6.57 0.36
CA ALA A 188 1.52 5.50 -0.54
C ALA A 188 2.48 4.49 0.08
N PRO A 189 2.40 3.21 -0.35
CA PRO A 189 3.44 2.25 -0.06
C PRO A 189 4.74 2.60 -0.80
N GLU A 190 5.87 2.26 -0.20
CA GLU A 190 7.14 2.21 -0.93
C GLU A 190 7.09 1.03 -1.91
N ILE A 191 7.57 1.24 -3.12
CA ILE A 191 7.72 0.18 -4.12
C ILE A 191 9.20 -0.17 -4.22
N GLN A 192 9.52 -1.44 -4.04
CA GLN A 192 10.87 -1.96 -4.11
C GLN A 192 10.97 -3.03 -5.20
N GLY A 193 12.08 -3.02 -5.92
CA GLY A 193 12.49 -4.06 -6.85
C GLY A 193 11.91 -3.93 -8.26
N VAL A 194 12.60 -3.21 -9.14
CA VAL A 194 12.20 -3.07 -10.56
C VAL A 194 13.40 -3.28 -11.50
N TYR A 195 14.31 -4.20 -11.15
CA TYR A 195 15.37 -4.63 -12.07
C TYR A 195 14.93 -5.88 -12.81
N VAL A 196 15.11 -5.88 -14.12
CA VAL A 196 14.73 -6.98 -15.03
C VAL A 196 15.88 -7.38 -15.95
N GLN A 197 15.79 -8.59 -16.52
CA GLN A 197 16.65 -9.11 -17.57
C GLN A 197 15.93 -9.08 -18.91
#